data_eeaf069948544e1efeac1334db4823fc
#
_entry.id   eeaf069948544e1efeac1334db4823fc
#
_cell.length_a   1.000
_cell.length_b   1.000
_cell.length_c   1.000
_cell.angle_alpha   90.00
_cell.angle_beta   90.00
_cell.angle_gamma   90.00
#
_symmetry.space_group_name_H-M   'P 1'
#
loop_
_entity.id
_entity.type
_entity.pdbx_description
1 polymer ?
#
loop_
_entity_poly.entity_id
_entity_poly.type
_entity_poly.pdbx_seq_one_letter_code
_entity_poly.pdbx_strand_id
1 'polypeptide(L)'
;NWAKADSNGHAMTGDKLLNFVNNTLFPVLKGNDVKEGDTVIYEGIKVTPDTPIKKAIVKSTFEDANNYMKDGVYLRQVIDVIDEIEFDDVKESHAFGFVYEEILRELQSAGSSGEFYTPRAVTEFMALMIKPKLGEKMADFACGTGGFITSWLGQLSKQVTDTSAQKQLDDSIYGIEKKPFPYLLCVTNMLLHDIEVPNIYHMNS
;
A
#
# COMPACT_ATOMS: atom_id res chain seq x y z
N ASN A 1 2.24 15.34 -18.01
CA ASN A 1 1.60 14.50 -17.01
C ASN A 1 1.37 13.09 -17.60
N TRP A 2 2.09 12.10 -17.11
CA TRP A 2 2.03 10.72 -17.63
C TRP A 2 0.72 9.99 -17.25
N ALA A 3 0.13 10.35 -16.11
CA ALA A 3 -1.06 9.71 -15.57
C ALA A 3 -2.34 10.28 -16.21
N LYS A 4 -2.44 11.59 -16.35
CA LYS A 4 -3.61 12.26 -16.90
C LYS A 4 -3.38 12.76 -18.32
N ALA A 5 -4.45 12.94 -19.08
CA ALA A 5 -4.39 13.56 -20.39
C ALA A 5 -3.82 14.99 -20.30
N ASP A 6 -3.08 15.41 -21.31
CA ASP A 6 -2.64 16.79 -21.48
C ASP A 6 -3.81 17.72 -21.87
N SER A 7 -3.55 19.02 -22.06
CA SER A 7 -4.56 20.00 -22.47
C SER A 7 -5.22 19.69 -23.84
N ASN A 8 -4.64 18.78 -24.62
CA ASN A 8 -5.19 18.32 -25.91
C ASN A 8 -5.88 16.96 -25.81
N GLY A 9 -6.06 16.43 -24.61
CA GLY A 9 -6.70 15.13 -24.37
C GLY A 9 -5.79 13.93 -24.64
N HIS A 10 -4.47 14.12 -24.76
CA HIS A 10 -3.51 13.03 -24.99
C HIS A 10 -2.88 12.56 -23.69
N ALA A 11 -3.15 11.33 -23.29
CA ALA A 11 -2.43 10.63 -22.23
C ALA A 11 -1.31 9.75 -22.81
N MET A 12 -0.26 9.54 -22.05
CA MET A 12 0.78 8.58 -22.41
C MET A 12 0.22 7.16 -22.47
N THR A 13 0.45 6.41 -23.54
CA THR A 13 -0.05 5.05 -23.74
C THR A 13 0.93 4.17 -24.50
N GLY A 14 0.63 2.88 -24.67
CA GLY A 14 1.42 1.93 -25.44
C GLY A 14 2.85 1.80 -24.92
N ASP A 15 3.80 1.52 -25.83
CA ASP A 15 5.21 1.33 -25.50
C ASP A 15 5.84 2.53 -24.79
N LYS A 16 5.38 3.74 -25.10
CA LYS A 16 5.86 4.97 -24.45
C LYS A 16 5.53 4.99 -22.96
N LEU A 17 4.31 4.61 -22.59
CA LEU A 17 3.90 4.50 -21.20
C LEU A 17 4.64 3.37 -20.49
N LEU A 18 4.71 2.21 -21.11
CA LEU A 18 5.40 1.05 -20.54
C LEU A 18 6.87 1.35 -20.27
N ASN A 19 7.53 1.98 -21.23
CA ASN A 19 8.93 2.38 -21.10
C ASN A 19 9.12 3.43 -19.99
N PHE A 20 8.23 4.43 -19.92
CA PHE A 20 8.27 5.43 -18.85
C PHE A 20 8.10 4.81 -17.45
N VAL A 21 7.14 3.91 -17.28
CA VAL A 21 6.90 3.25 -16.00
C VAL A 21 8.10 2.40 -15.59
N ASN A 22 8.65 1.60 -16.50
CA ASN A 22 9.72 0.65 -16.19
C ASN A 22 11.09 1.34 -16.02
N ASN A 23 11.39 2.35 -16.82
CA ASN A 23 12.75 2.92 -16.91
C ASN A 23 12.86 4.31 -16.29
N THR A 24 11.74 4.92 -15.88
CA THR A 24 11.75 6.24 -15.23
C THR A 24 11.01 6.21 -13.90
N LEU A 25 9.70 5.92 -13.90
CA LEU A 25 8.87 6.05 -12.71
C LEU A 25 9.31 5.08 -11.59
N PHE A 26 9.36 3.78 -11.87
CA PHE A 26 9.75 2.78 -10.87
C PHE A 26 11.19 2.98 -10.37
N PRO A 27 12.21 3.21 -11.22
CA PRO A 27 13.55 3.56 -10.74
C PRO A 27 13.56 4.76 -9.79
N VAL A 28 12.86 5.84 -10.12
CA VAL A 28 12.76 7.04 -9.26
C VAL A 28 12.12 6.72 -7.91
N LEU A 29 11.01 5.98 -7.91
CA LEU A 29 10.31 5.57 -6.69
C LEU A 29 11.17 4.64 -5.82
N LYS A 30 12.00 3.80 -6.43
CA LYS A 30 13.00 2.95 -5.74
C LYS A 30 14.21 3.73 -5.18
N GLY A 31 14.33 5.02 -5.51
CA GLY A 31 15.43 5.87 -5.07
C GLY A 31 16.63 5.91 -6.02
N ASN A 32 16.49 5.41 -7.25
CA ASN A 32 17.51 5.45 -8.28
C ASN A 32 17.37 6.71 -9.14
N ASP A 33 18.49 7.35 -9.44
CA ASP A 33 18.52 8.47 -10.38
C ASP A 33 18.39 7.94 -11.81
N VAL A 34 17.60 8.63 -12.63
CA VAL A 34 17.49 8.36 -14.07
C VAL A 34 18.35 9.39 -14.81
N LYS A 35 19.24 8.91 -15.66
CA LYS A 35 20.23 9.74 -16.36
C LYS A 35 20.11 9.63 -17.87
N GLU A 36 20.50 10.70 -18.55
CA GLU A 36 20.77 10.72 -19.98
C GLU A 36 22.25 11.14 -20.15
N GLY A 37 23.11 10.20 -20.54
CA GLY A 37 24.55 10.35 -20.44
C GLY A 37 24.98 10.58 -18.98
N ASP A 38 25.70 11.66 -18.72
CA ASP A 38 26.14 12.04 -17.38
C ASP A 38 25.13 12.95 -16.62
N THR A 39 24.05 13.37 -17.29
CA THR A 39 23.09 14.31 -16.71
C THR A 39 21.95 13.56 -16.02
N VAL A 40 21.67 13.88 -14.74
CA VAL A 40 20.50 13.38 -14.01
C VAL A 40 19.28 14.13 -14.52
N ILE A 41 18.30 13.37 -15.09
CA ILE A 41 17.02 13.93 -15.58
C ILE A 41 15.96 13.87 -14.48
N TYR A 42 15.95 12.77 -13.72
CA TYR A 42 15.05 12.58 -12.60
C TYR A 42 15.84 12.04 -11.41
N GLU A 43 15.74 12.73 -10.28
CA GLU A 43 16.33 12.27 -9.02
C GLU A 43 15.43 11.23 -8.35
N GLY A 44 16.03 10.12 -7.92
CA GLY A 44 15.36 9.10 -7.13
C GLY A 44 15.02 9.60 -5.72
N ILE A 45 14.00 9.01 -5.11
CA ILE A 45 13.61 9.34 -3.73
C ILE A 45 14.77 8.97 -2.78
N LYS A 46 15.42 9.97 -2.21
CA LYS A 46 16.43 9.78 -1.15
C LYS A 46 15.77 9.88 0.22
N VAL A 47 16.10 8.95 1.10
CA VAL A 47 15.59 8.94 2.48
C VAL A 47 16.73 9.34 3.42
N THR A 48 16.50 10.41 4.16
CA THR A 48 17.35 10.95 5.21
C THR A 48 16.54 11.07 6.50
N PRO A 49 17.15 11.32 7.67
CA PRO A 49 16.39 11.52 8.91
C PRO A 49 15.30 12.61 8.83
N ASP A 50 15.49 13.61 7.96
CA ASP A 50 14.55 14.74 7.76
C ASP A 50 13.54 14.48 6.64
N THR A 51 13.57 13.32 5.99
CA THR A 51 12.63 13.00 4.89
C THR A 51 11.22 12.85 5.43
N PRO A 52 10.21 13.52 4.82
CA PRO A 52 8.82 13.27 5.17
C PRO A 52 8.47 11.79 5.12
N ILE A 53 7.83 11.30 6.17
CA ILE A 53 7.59 9.86 6.37
C ILE A 53 6.81 9.24 5.21
N LYS A 54 5.85 9.96 4.60
CA LYS A 54 5.12 9.51 3.41
C LYS A 54 6.05 9.19 2.23
N LYS A 55 7.13 9.96 2.03
CA LYS A 55 8.14 9.66 0.99
C LYS A 55 8.97 8.42 1.33
N ALA A 56 9.30 8.23 2.60
CA ALA A 56 10.03 7.05 3.05
C ALA A 56 9.18 5.77 2.84
N ILE A 57 7.88 5.83 3.15
CA ILE A 57 6.92 4.74 2.90
C ILE A 57 6.86 4.43 1.40
N VAL A 58 6.69 5.43 0.53
CA VAL A 58 6.66 5.22 -0.93
C VAL A 58 7.92 4.52 -1.40
N LYS A 59 9.10 5.00 -0.98
CA LYS A 59 10.37 4.36 -1.36
C LYS A 59 10.43 2.90 -0.89
N SER A 60 10.12 2.63 0.37
CA SER A 60 10.12 1.28 0.92
C SER A 60 9.14 0.35 0.21
N THR A 61 7.95 0.84 -0.10
CA THR A 61 6.92 0.10 -0.84
C THR A 61 7.39 -0.29 -2.25
N PHE A 62 8.11 0.60 -2.93
CA PHE A 62 8.56 0.37 -4.30
C PHE A 62 9.92 -0.33 -4.39
N GLU A 63 10.65 -0.53 -3.29
CA GLU A 63 12.03 -1.04 -3.32
C GLU A 63 12.18 -2.33 -4.13
N ASP A 64 11.28 -3.29 -3.94
CA ASP A 64 11.24 -4.57 -4.66
C ASP A 64 10.05 -4.69 -5.63
N ALA A 65 9.25 -3.63 -5.81
CA ALA A 65 8.12 -3.65 -6.73
C ALA A 65 8.58 -3.74 -8.19
N ASN A 66 7.87 -4.53 -8.99
CA ASN A 66 8.12 -4.67 -10.42
C ASN A 66 6.81 -4.53 -11.19
N ASN A 67 6.88 -3.90 -12.35
CA ASN A 67 5.76 -3.91 -13.27
C ASN A 67 5.73 -5.22 -14.05
N TYR A 68 4.69 -6.01 -13.86
CA TYR A 68 4.49 -7.29 -14.56
C TYR A 68 3.67 -7.14 -15.85
N MET A 69 3.05 -5.98 -16.09
CA MET A 69 2.31 -5.71 -17.31
C MET A 69 3.28 -5.57 -18.49
N LYS A 70 2.94 -6.23 -19.59
CA LYS A 70 3.76 -6.28 -20.80
C LYS A 70 3.20 -5.45 -21.95
N ASP A 71 2.00 -4.91 -21.79
CA ASP A 71 1.31 -4.10 -22.78
C ASP A 71 0.92 -2.74 -22.18
N GLY A 72 1.41 -1.67 -22.81
CA GLY A 72 1.19 -0.32 -22.31
C GLY A 72 -0.21 0.22 -22.61
N VAL A 73 -0.97 -0.40 -23.52
CA VAL A 73 -2.39 -0.06 -23.76
C VAL A 73 -3.23 -0.57 -22.61
N TYR A 74 -3.03 -1.83 -22.21
CA TYR A 74 -3.71 -2.39 -21.04
C TYR A 74 -3.30 -1.67 -19.74
N LEU A 75 -2.01 -1.33 -19.60
CA LEU A 75 -1.55 -0.52 -18.47
C LEU A 75 -2.28 0.82 -18.40
N ARG A 76 -2.48 1.48 -19.55
CA ARG A 76 -3.26 2.73 -19.62
C ARG A 76 -4.71 2.53 -19.16
N GLN A 77 -5.37 1.49 -19.63
CA GLN A 77 -6.74 1.18 -19.25
C GLN A 77 -6.88 0.97 -17.73
N VAL A 78 -5.95 0.27 -17.12
CA VAL A 78 -5.93 0.08 -15.64
C VAL A 78 -5.74 1.40 -14.92
N ILE A 79 -4.81 2.25 -15.39
CA ILE A 79 -4.56 3.56 -14.78
C ILE A 79 -5.82 4.45 -14.91
N ASP A 80 -6.51 4.42 -16.06
CA ASP A 80 -7.71 5.22 -16.26
C ASP A 80 -8.83 4.83 -15.29
N VAL A 81 -9.05 3.53 -15.08
CA VAL A 81 -10.04 3.03 -14.10
C VAL A 81 -9.68 3.44 -12.67
N ILE A 82 -8.38 3.37 -12.30
CA ILE A 82 -7.94 3.76 -10.95
C ILE A 82 -8.03 5.28 -10.77
N ASP A 83 -7.75 6.08 -11.82
CA ASP A 83 -7.80 7.55 -11.75
C ASP A 83 -9.24 8.10 -11.61
N GLU A 84 -10.26 7.29 -11.90
CA GLU A 84 -11.68 7.61 -11.65
C GLU A 84 -12.06 7.50 -10.17
N ILE A 85 -11.27 6.82 -9.35
CA ILE A 85 -11.55 6.62 -7.92
C ILE A 85 -11.09 7.85 -7.14
N GLU A 86 -12.00 8.51 -6.45
CA GLU A 86 -11.69 9.62 -5.56
C GLU A 86 -11.29 9.11 -4.17
N PHE A 87 -10.02 8.73 -4.00
CA PHE A 87 -9.50 8.21 -2.73
C PHE A 87 -9.60 9.20 -1.56
N ASP A 88 -9.77 10.48 -1.82
CA ASP A 88 -10.02 11.51 -0.81
C ASP A 88 -11.50 11.55 -0.35
N ASP A 89 -12.43 10.92 -1.10
CA ASP A 89 -13.79 10.70 -0.64
C ASP A 89 -13.85 9.46 0.26
N VAL A 90 -14.25 9.65 1.52
CA VAL A 90 -14.30 8.59 2.54
C VAL A 90 -15.17 7.40 2.09
N LYS A 91 -16.29 7.66 1.39
CA LYS A 91 -17.19 6.59 0.94
C LYS A 91 -16.58 5.76 -0.18
N GLU A 92 -15.92 6.41 -1.13
CA GLU A 92 -15.24 5.73 -2.24
C GLU A 92 -14.00 4.98 -1.77
N SER A 93 -13.22 5.56 -0.87
CA SER A 93 -12.09 4.89 -0.23
C SER A 93 -12.52 3.63 0.52
N HIS A 94 -13.60 3.70 1.30
CA HIS A 94 -14.14 2.54 2.01
C HIS A 94 -14.71 1.49 1.05
N ALA A 95 -15.40 1.90 -0.02
CA ALA A 95 -15.92 0.97 -1.04
C ALA A 95 -14.76 0.23 -1.73
N PHE A 96 -13.67 0.95 -2.06
CA PHE A 96 -12.46 0.35 -2.59
C PHE A 96 -11.82 -0.61 -1.58
N GLY A 97 -11.80 -0.27 -0.30
CA GLY A 97 -11.34 -1.14 0.78
C GLY A 97 -12.06 -2.49 0.81
N PHE A 98 -13.39 -2.52 0.62
CA PHE A 98 -14.16 -3.76 0.52
C PHE A 98 -13.77 -4.60 -0.70
N VAL A 99 -13.61 -3.98 -1.87
CA VAL A 99 -13.15 -4.68 -3.09
C VAL A 99 -11.73 -5.22 -2.89
N TYR A 100 -10.86 -4.45 -2.27
CA TYR A 100 -9.49 -4.85 -1.97
C TYR A 100 -9.44 -6.07 -1.02
N GLU A 101 -10.25 -6.08 0.02
CA GLU A 101 -10.38 -7.22 0.93
C GLU A 101 -10.89 -8.48 0.20
N GLU A 102 -11.80 -8.33 -0.75
CA GLU A 102 -12.27 -9.45 -1.58
C GLU A 102 -11.16 -10.00 -2.47
N ILE A 103 -10.38 -9.13 -3.12
CA ILE A 103 -9.19 -9.52 -3.89
C ILE A 103 -8.19 -10.28 -3.00
N LEU A 104 -7.92 -9.78 -1.79
CA LEU A 104 -7.05 -10.47 -0.84
C LEU A 104 -7.57 -11.85 -0.48
N ARG A 105 -8.89 -11.99 -0.29
CA ARG A 105 -9.54 -13.27 0.01
C ARG A 105 -9.41 -14.26 -1.15
N GLU A 106 -9.59 -13.81 -2.38
CA GLU A 106 -9.39 -14.64 -3.56
C GLU A 106 -7.94 -15.09 -3.72
N LEU A 107 -6.97 -14.19 -3.53
CA LEU A 107 -5.55 -14.52 -3.54
C LEU A 107 -5.18 -15.55 -2.46
N GLN A 108 -5.78 -15.43 -1.28
CA GLN A 108 -5.62 -16.38 -0.18
C GLN A 108 -6.16 -17.77 -0.53
N SER A 109 -7.33 -17.85 -1.17
CA SER A 109 -7.96 -19.11 -1.54
C SER A 109 -7.29 -19.82 -2.70
N ALA A 110 -6.68 -19.06 -3.62
CA ALA A 110 -6.03 -19.59 -4.81
C ALA A 110 -4.73 -20.37 -4.53
N GLY A 111 -4.13 -20.22 -3.34
CA GLY A 111 -2.95 -20.99 -2.89
C GLY A 111 -1.73 -20.92 -3.80
N SER A 112 -1.70 -19.97 -4.74
CA SER A 112 -0.83 -19.97 -5.91
C SER A 112 0.65 -19.68 -5.66
N SER A 113 1.04 -19.38 -4.40
CA SER A 113 2.42 -18.99 -4.07
C SER A 113 2.99 -19.68 -2.83
N GLY A 114 2.36 -20.75 -2.31
CA GLY A 114 2.81 -21.40 -1.07
C GLY A 114 2.68 -20.50 0.16
N GLU A 115 1.86 -19.46 0.06
CA GLU A 115 1.55 -18.54 1.14
C GLU A 115 0.21 -18.95 1.73
N PHE A 116 0.21 -19.24 3.04
CA PHE A 116 -1.01 -19.55 3.77
C PHE A 116 -1.39 -18.31 4.58
N TYR A 117 -2.55 -17.77 4.27
CA TYR A 117 -3.11 -16.65 5.02
C TYR A 117 -4.13 -17.15 6.03
N THR A 118 -4.10 -16.59 7.22
CA THR A 118 -5.09 -16.92 8.24
C THR A 118 -6.48 -16.42 7.79
N PRO A 119 -7.50 -17.30 7.76
CA PRO A 119 -8.85 -16.89 7.36
C PRO A 119 -9.36 -15.72 8.20
N ARG A 120 -10.04 -14.77 7.57
CA ARG A 120 -10.54 -13.55 8.21
C ARG A 120 -11.41 -13.82 9.44
N ALA A 121 -12.27 -14.82 9.36
CA ALA A 121 -13.11 -15.23 10.50
C ALA A 121 -12.30 -15.62 11.73
N VAL A 122 -11.09 -16.18 11.54
CA VAL A 122 -10.19 -16.54 12.65
C VAL A 122 -9.54 -15.31 13.25
N THR A 123 -9.03 -14.41 12.42
CA THR A 123 -8.39 -13.16 12.91
C THR A 123 -9.38 -12.27 13.63
N GLU A 124 -10.60 -12.14 13.11
CA GLU A 124 -11.70 -11.40 13.75
C GLU A 124 -12.13 -12.02 15.07
N PHE A 125 -12.28 -13.35 15.10
CA PHE A 125 -12.61 -14.07 16.33
C PHE A 125 -11.55 -13.85 17.40
N MET A 126 -10.26 -13.94 17.05
CA MET A 126 -9.18 -13.70 18.00
C MET A 126 -9.18 -12.26 18.52
N ALA A 127 -9.35 -11.26 17.64
CA ALA A 127 -9.45 -9.86 18.04
C ALA A 127 -10.65 -9.61 18.96
N LEU A 128 -11.81 -10.21 18.66
CA LEU A 128 -13.01 -10.16 19.51
C LEU A 128 -12.78 -10.76 20.90
N MET A 129 -12.04 -11.86 21.00
CA MET A 129 -11.76 -12.52 22.28
C MET A 129 -10.78 -11.73 23.13
N ILE A 130 -9.80 -11.07 22.52
CA ILE A 130 -8.82 -10.22 23.21
C ILE A 130 -9.49 -8.94 23.75
N LYS A 131 -10.48 -8.40 23.04
CA LYS A 131 -11.21 -7.15 23.38
C LYS A 131 -10.25 -5.99 23.61
N PRO A 132 -9.45 -5.60 22.59
CA PRO A 132 -8.45 -4.57 22.74
C PRO A 132 -9.08 -3.23 23.13
N LYS A 133 -8.28 -2.40 23.84
CA LYS A 133 -8.68 -1.05 24.27
C LYS A 133 -7.74 -0.02 23.68
N LEU A 134 -8.23 1.18 23.43
CA LEU A 134 -7.40 2.31 23.05
C LEU A 134 -6.23 2.50 24.03
N GLY A 135 -5.04 2.74 23.49
CA GLY A 135 -3.79 2.80 24.25
C GLY A 135 -3.02 1.47 24.36
N GLU A 136 -3.68 0.33 24.09
CA GLU A 136 -2.98 -0.94 23.97
C GLU A 136 -2.31 -1.06 22.62
N LYS A 137 -1.22 -1.82 22.55
CA LYS A 137 -0.41 -2.00 21.34
C LYS A 137 -0.39 -3.46 20.91
N MET A 138 -0.36 -3.66 19.60
CA MET A 138 -0.21 -4.95 18.95
C MET A 138 1.06 -4.96 18.11
N ALA A 139 1.77 -6.09 18.10
CA ALA A 139 2.87 -6.33 17.18
C ALA A 139 2.65 -7.66 16.44
N ASP A 140 2.79 -7.64 15.13
CA ASP A 140 2.76 -8.82 14.26
C ASP A 140 4.09 -8.90 13.50
N PHE A 141 4.92 -9.87 13.87
CA PHE A 141 6.28 -10.01 13.33
C PHE A 141 6.35 -10.82 12.02
N ALA A 142 5.21 -11.22 11.47
CA ALA A 142 5.07 -11.89 10.17
C ALA A 142 3.69 -11.53 9.59
N CYS A 143 3.42 -10.23 9.44
CA CYS A 143 2.07 -9.71 9.27
C CYS A 143 1.40 -10.07 7.94
N GLY A 144 2.15 -10.56 6.94
CA GLY A 144 1.60 -10.92 5.65
C GLY A 144 0.88 -9.72 5.01
N THR A 145 -0.39 -9.88 4.70
CA THR A 145 -1.27 -8.82 4.17
C THR A 145 -1.95 -7.96 5.25
N GLY A 146 -1.60 -8.17 6.52
CA GLY A 146 -2.13 -7.39 7.64
C GLY A 146 -3.46 -7.88 8.22
N GLY A 147 -3.81 -9.15 8.01
CA GLY A 147 -5.10 -9.69 8.44
C GLY A 147 -5.40 -9.57 9.94
N PHE A 148 -4.42 -9.84 10.80
CA PHE A 148 -4.57 -9.64 12.24
C PHE A 148 -4.63 -8.16 12.61
N ILE A 149 -3.82 -7.33 11.94
CA ILE A 149 -3.76 -5.90 12.19
C ILE A 149 -5.10 -5.24 11.85
N THR A 150 -5.70 -5.55 10.70
CA THR A 150 -7.02 -5.00 10.33
C THR A 150 -8.13 -5.45 11.27
N SER A 151 -8.07 -6.71 11.74
CA SER A 151 -9.03 -7.20 12.75
C SER A 151 -8.88 -6.47 14.09
N TRP A 152 -7.66 -6.15 14.51
CA TRP A 152 -7.37 -5.32 15.68
C TRP A 152 -7.90 -3.90 15.52
N LEU A 153 -7.57 -3.25 14.42
CA LEU A 153 -8.04 -1.89 14.08
C LEU A 153 -9.57 -1.83 14.06
N GLY A 154 -10.24 -2.84 13.49
CA GLY A 154 -11.69 -2.93 13.46
C GLY A 154 -12.36 -3.03 14.84
N GLN A 155 -11.65 -3.47 15.88
CA GLN A 155 -12.16 -3.42 17.27
C GLN A 155 -11.90 -2.06 17.91
N LEU A 156 -10.75 -1.44 17.67
CA LEU A 156 -10.37 -0.16 18.24
C LEU A 156 -11.09 1.01 17.59
N SER A 157 -11.33 1.00 16.28
CA SER A 157 -12.01 2.08 15.56
C SER A 157 -13.37 2.41 16.13
N LYS A 158 -14.09 1.43 16.68
CA LYS A 158 -15.37 1.60 17.37
C LYS A 158 -15.27 2.42 18.66
N GLN A 159 -14.07 2.62 19.18
CA GLN A 159 -13.79 3.35 20.43
C GLN A 159 -13.24 4.75 20.15
N VAL A 160 -12.97 5.09 18.88
CA VAL A 160 -12.46 6.42 18.48
C VAL A 160 -13.58 7.45 18.54
N THR A 161 -13.38 8.49 19.34
CA THR A 161 -14.36 9.58 19.52
C THR A 161 -13.82 10.97 19.18
N ASP A 162 -12.49 11.10 19.08
CA ASP A 162 -11.81 12.36 18.83
C ASP A 162 -10.44 12.14 18.21
N THR A 163 -9.74 13.22 17.86
CA THR A 163 -8.41 13.19 17.24
C THR A 163 -7.33 12.57 18.12
N SER A 164 -7.45 12.67 19.46
CA SER A 164 -6.52 12.04 20.39
C SER A 164 -6.68 10.53 20.39
N ALA A 165 -7.93 10.04 20.35
CA ALA A 165 -8.26 8.63 20.22
C ALA A 165 -7.82 8.07 18.85
N GLN A 166 -7.96 8.85 17.76
CA GLN A 166 -7.44 8.48 16.44
C GLN A 166 -5.92 8.28 16.48
N LYS A 167 -5.19 9.21 17.10
CA LYS A 167 -3.74 9.06 17.25
C LYS A 167 -3.35 7.81 18.05
N GLN A 168 -4.11 7.46 19.10
CA GLN A 168 -3.87 6.22 19.84
C GLN A 168 -4.12 4.97 18.97
N LEU A 169 -5.13 5.02 18.09
CA LEU A 169 -5.38 3.98 17.09
C LEU A 169 -4.18 3.83 16.14
N ASP A 170 -3.73 4.93 15.52
CA ASP A 170 -2.61 4.96 14.57
C ASP A 170 -1.33 4.40 15.19
N ASP A 171 -1.06 4.76 16.45
CA ASP A 171 0.11 4.33 17.20
C ASP A 171 -0.04 2.91 17.81
N SER A 172 -1.18 2.24 17.61
CA SER A 172 -1.46 0.94 18.26
C SER A 172 -0.85 -0.26 17.56
N ILE A 173 -0.45 -0.13 16.29
CA ILE A 173 -0.01 -1.25 15.46
C ILE A 173 1.48 -1.18 15.11
N TYR A 174 2.11 -2.37 15.09
CA TYR A 174 3.46 -2.59 14.58
C TYR A 174 3.47 -3.89 13.79
N GLY A 175 4.01 -3.85 12.57
CA GLY A 175 4.10 -5.03 11.70
C GLY A 175 5.49 -5.19 11.10
N ILE A 176 5.89 -6.44 10.89
CA ILE A 176 7.09 -6.79 10.12
C ILE A 176 6.67 -7.78 9.04
N GLU A 177 7.08 -7.54 7.80
CA GLU A 177 6.92 -8.49 6.72
C GLU A 177 8.20 -8.54 5.87
N LYS A 178 8.67 -9.76 5.60
CA LYS A 178 9.90 -10.01 4.85
C LYS A 178 9.69 -9.98 3.34
N LYS A 179 8.53 -10.47 2.87
CA LYS A 179 8.27 -10.60 1.43
C LYS A 179 7.74 -9.29 0.87
N PRO A 180 8.29 -8.80 -0.27
CA PRO A 180 7.92 -7.51 -0.86
C PRO A 180 6.44 -7.40 -1.17
N PHE A 181 5.86 -8.42 -1.81
CA PHE A 181 4.48 -8.37 -2.26
C PHE A 181 3.45 -8.37 -1.10
N PRO A 182 3.51 -9.28 -0.10
CA PRO A 182 2.67 -9.17 1.09
C PRO A 182 2.86 -7.86 1.87
N TYR A 183 4.10 -7.36 1.96
CA TYR A 183 4.37 -6.06 2.57
C TYR A 183 3.63 -4.92 1.85
N LEU A 184 3.72 -4.85 0.51
CA LEU A 184 2.98 -3.88 -0.30
C LEU A 184 1.47 -3.97 -0.03
N LEU A 185 0.92 -5.20 -0.02
CA LEU A 185 -0.49 -5.43 0.25
C LEU A 185 -0.88 -4.98 1.67
N CYS A 186 -0.04 -5.24 2.67
CA CYS A 186 -0.26 -4.80 4.05
C CYS A 186 -0.29 -3.28 4.17
N VAL A 187 0.70 -2.59 3.61
CA VAL A 187 0.77 -1.12 3.64
C VAL A 187 -0.46 -0.51 2.95
N THR A 188 -0.84 -1.03 1.77
CA THR A 188 -2.04 -0.58 1.06
C THR A 188 -3.30 -0.79 1.91
N ASN A 189 -3.40 -1.94 2.56
CA ASN A 189 -4.52 -2.27 3.43
C ASN A 189 -4.62 -1.29 4.62
N MET A 190 -3.49 -0.93 5.23
CA MET A 190 -3.47 0.06 6.31
C MET A 190 -3.94 1.44 5.84
N LEU A 191 -3.47 1.89 4.67
CA LEU A 191 -3.91 3.16 4.09
C LEU A 191 -5.42 3.18 3.83
N LEU A 192 -5.99 2.06 3.37
CA LEU A 192 -7.44 1.90 3.14
C LEU A 192 -8.25 1.80 4.45
N HIS A 193 -7.59 1.63 5.59
CA HIS A 193 -8.18 1.69 6.93
C HIS A 193 -7.84 3.01 7.66
N ASP A 194 -7.58 4.06 6.90
CA ASP A 194 -7.29 5.42 7.40
C ASP A 194 -6.03 5.54 8.27
N ILE A 195 -5.12 4.59 8.19
CA ILE A 195 -3.81 4.70 8.85
C ILE A 195 -2.83 5.38 7.88
N GLU A 196 -2.68 6.69 7.99
CA GLU A 196 -1.85 7.48 7.07
C GLU A 196 -0.36 7.12 7.11
N VAL A 197 0.12 6.65 8.24
CA VAL A 197 1.53 6.35 8.50
C VAL A 197 1.63 5.00 9.22
N PRO A 198 1.45 3.89 8.50
CA PRO A 198 1.50 2.58 9.12
C PRO A 198 2.90 2.21 9.61
N ASN A 199 3.01 1.76 10.86
CA ASN A 199 4.24 1.23 11.44
C ASN A 199 4.50 -0.20 10.95
N ILE A 200 4.60 -0.38 9.64
CA ILE A 200 4.89 -1.66 8.98
C ILE A 200 6.29 -1.59 8.38
N TYR A 201 7.12 -2.56 8.68
CA TYR A 201 8.53 -2.58 8.31
C TYR A 201 8.82 -3.74 7.37
N HIS A 202 9.44 -3.42 6.21
CA HIS A 202 9.91 -4.42 5.26
C HIS A 202 11.28 -4.94 5.70
N MET A 203 11.28 -6.01 6.48
CA MET A 203 12.50 -6.62 7.00
C MET A 203 12.26 -8.06 7.48
N ASN A 204 13.32 -8.77 7.77
CA ASN A 204 13.23 -10.08 8.42
C ASN A 204 13.03 -9.88 9.94
N SER A 205 12.09 -10.60 10.50
CA SER A 205 11.80 -10.65 11.94
C SER A 205 12.85 -11.47 12.72
#